data_fae1976300d662c9c987dd61e4eaed28
#
_entry.id   fae1976300d662c9c987dd61e4eaed28
#
_cell.length_a   1.000
_cell.length_b   1.000
_cell.length_c   1.000
_cell.angle_alpha   90.00
_cell.angle_beta   90.00
_cell.angle_gamma   90.00
#
_symmetry.space_group_name_H-M   'P 1'
#
loop_
_entity.id
_entity.type
_entity.pdbx_description
1 polymer ?
#
loop_
_entity_poly.entity_id
_entity_poly.type
_entity_poly.pdbx_seq_one_letter_code
_entity_poly.pdbx_strand_id
1 'polypeptide(L)'
;MSKEEHEDNEDEDDWMKYANAGFGQTDYSLWDETEQPPTEDEDDSYLDQPQQLGTHMEEIPRAPSPAGHKHLVRIGTCDHCLGRLGGKKTFNQSIEQSGAEIRATVIERDAHLSTAREEEPLCPFCENLYEEAELLSDIIFDALEPYELSRLQLGARIPKDQIEEEEEMRKRFGAGGSDALKSGLVSTIAQHLNKRLEGVKLVNDKPQILALIDVLTLTVELDIRAHYLYGRYLKLERGIPQTRWPCRACKGRGCERCDYTGLQYKKSVQDLIGNPLLELFGSKEHAFHGMGREDIDVRCMGRGRPFVIEMKEPKIRSIDVDEAMKMINSAADGSIEITGLRDSNRSEVVRVKDTPAEKSYTIRFRLQPLSEAELAVLTAPVDLTHIDVQERGGKGKKQSSKRKRRGDRKNDHVKPLPTVIDVVEGPDEATLKAMKKAELVALAEEMKLEPTGTKPVLIERIQAAAPPAPVYIDLPEDDVILDTIAKLSGVKLAQRTPERVAHRRADLIRRRTVFETSKPSIETMEDGTREVEFTLRCESGTYVKETVHGDGGRTQPSLSSLIKAKCDVLWLDVGDIHAD
;
A
#
# COMPACT_ATOMS: atom_id res chain seq x y z
N MET A 1 16.00 8.52 -52.51
CA MET A 1 16.41 9.29 -51.33
C MET A 1 15.52 8.83 -50.21
N SER A 2 16.13 8.14 -49.30
CA SER A 2 15.63 7.20 -48.33
C SER A 2 14.59 7.77 -47.34
N LYS A 3 13.47 7.02 -47.22
CA LYS A 3 12.53 7.09 -46.14
C LYS A 3 13.17 6.32 -44.98
N GLU A 4 13.38 6.95 -43.85
CA GLU A 4 13.58 6.27 -42.57
C GLU A 4 12.22 6.00 -41.96
N GLU A 5 11.88 4.74 -41.90
CA GLU A 5 10.78 4.18 -41.12
C GLU A 5 11.21 4.19 -39.65
N HIS A 6 10.51 4.96 -38.80
CA HIS A 6 10.61 4.83 -37.35
C HIS A 6 9.73 3.66 -36.93
N GLU A 7 10.37 2.60 -36.52
CA GLU A 7 9.76 1.52 -35.74
C GLU A 7 9.32 2.06 -34.38
N ASP A 8 7.98 2.19 -34.21
CA ASP A 8 7.36 2.28 -32.90
C ASP A 8 7.30 0.87 -32.32
N ASN A 9 8.18 0.55 -31.38
CA ASN A 9 8.06 -0.69 -30.63
C ASN A 9 8.54 -0.57 -29.18
N GLU A 10 7.66 -1.04 -28.30
CA GLU A 10 7.96 -1.74 -27.06
C GLU A 10 8.54 -0.93 -25.89
N ASP A 11 7.70 -0.04 -25.31
CA ASP A 11 7.90 0.43 -23.91
C ASP A 11 6.56 0.71 -23.19
N GLU A 12 5.46 0.00 -23.52
CA GLU A 12 4.17 0.20 -22.84
C GLU A 12 4.10 -0.39 -21.43
N ASP A 13 5.05 -1.26 -21.04
CA ASP A 13 4.95 -2.03 -19.77
C ASP A 13 5.68 -1.43 -18.56
N ASP A 14 6.49 -0.40 -18.73
CA ASP A 14 7.37 0.10 -17.65
C ASP A 14 6.67 1.08 -16.68
N TRP A 15 5.58 1.72 -17.11
CA TRP A 15 4.81 2.62 -16.22
C TRP A 15 4.00 1.88 -15.14
N MET A 16 3.71 0.58 -15.33
CA MET A 16 3.00 -0.24 -14.34
C MET A 16 3.82 -0.49 -13.08
N LYS A 17 5.14 -0.40 -13.14
CA LYS A 17 6.01 -0.44 -11.95
C LYS A 17 5.77 0.77 -11.04
N TYR A 18 5.42 1.91 -11.62
CA TYR A 18 5.15 3.15 -10.88
C TYR A 18 3.69 3.30 -10.46
N ALA A 19 2.77 2.65 -11.14
CA ALA A 19 1.34 2.67 -10.77
C ALA A 19 1.00 1.67 -9.65
N ASN A 20 1.79 0.59 -9.50
CA ASN A 20 1.70 -0.37 -8.39
C ASN A 20 2.65 -0.05 -7.23
N ALA A 21 3.75 0.63 -7.49
CA ALA A 21 4.48 1.38 -6.50
C ALA A 21 3.63 2.63 -6.23
N GLY A 22 2.64 2.49 -5.34
CA GLY A 22 2.18 3.67 -4.65
C GLY A 22 3.45 4.37 -4.19
N PHE A 23 3.63 5.64 -4.54
CA PHE A 23 4.69 6.46 -4.00
C PHE A 23 4.77 6.18 -2.50
N GLY A 24 5.80 5.42 -2.06
CA GLY A 24 5.90 5.02 -0.65
C GLY A 24 6.00 3.53 -0.36
N GLN A 25 6.42 2.66 -1.28
CA GLN A 25 7.09 1.43 -0.86
C GLN A 25 8.55 1.76 -0.53
N THR A 26 8.76 2.32 0.65
CA THR A 26 10.00 2.04 1.38
C THR A 26 10.04 0.54 1.59
N ASP A 27 11.17 -0.06 1.26
CA ASP A 27 11.42 -1.49 1.44
C ASP A 27 11.35 -1.83 2.94
N TYR A 28 10.17 -2.27 3.40
CA TYR A 28 9.90 -2.63 4.80
C TYR A 28 10.47 -3.99 5.18
N SER A 29 11.23 -4.65 4.29
CA SER A 29 11.78 -5.99 4.53
C SER A 29 12.89 -6.02 5.58
N LEU A 30 13.38 -4.89 6.04
CA LEU A 30 14.48 -4.80 7.03
C LEU A 30 14.02 -4.73 8.50
N TRP A 31 12.69 -4.66 8.79
CA TRP A 31 12.25 -4.33 10.16
C TRP A 31 11.16 -5.22 10.74
N ASP A 32 10.73 -6.32 10.10
CA ASP A 32 9.57 -7.06 10.62
C ASP A 32 9.65 -8.57 10.35
N GLU A 33 10.45 -9.27 11.11
CA GLU A 33 10.35 -10.73 11.24
C GLU A 33 10.13 -11.24 12.68
N THR A 34 9.86 -10.41 13.67
CA THR A 34 9.75 -10.90 15.05
C THR A 34 8.65 -10.29 15.91
N GLU A 35 7.44 -10.01 15.44
CA GLU A 35 6.33 -9.84 16.38
C GLU A 35 5.00 -10.28 15.75
N GLN A 36 4.62 -11.53 16.02
CA GLN A 36 3.22 -11.95 15.96
C GLN A 36 2.52 -11.40 17.20
N PRO A 37 1.28 -10.85 17.08
CA PRO A 37 0.49 -10.53 18.27
C PRO A 37 0.16 -11.84 19.00
N PRO A 38 0.16 -11.85 20.35
CA PRO A 38 -0.22 -13.02 21.12
C PRO A 38 -1.66 -13.39 20.76
N THR A 39 -1.88 -14.63 20.34
CA THR A 39 -3.19 -15.24 20.27
C THR A 39 -3.63 -15.47 21.70
N GLU A 40 -4.69 -14.80 22.12
CA GLU A 40 -5.47 -15.20 23.30
C GLU A 40 -6.08 -16.57 22.99
N ASP A 41 -5.54 -17.60 23.60
CA ASP A 41 -6.02 -18.97 23.85
C ASP A 41 -4.85 -19.96 23.70
N GLU A 42 -3.90 -19.92 24.64
CA GLU A 42 -3.07 -21.06 24.97
C GLU A 42 -3.17 -21.33 26.48
N ASP A 43 -3.76 -22.46 26.75
CA ASP A 43 -3.99 -23.16 27.99
C ASP A 43 -2.73 -23.15 28.92
N ASP A 44 -2.85 -22.51 30.06
CA ASP A 44 -1.83 -22.28 31.09
C ASP A 44 -1.35 -23.56 31.81
N SER A 45 -1.47 -24.74 31.20
CA SER A 45 -1.17 -26.02 31.86
C SER A 45 0.25 -26.56 31.74
N TYR A 46 1.21 -25.79 31.18
CA TYR A 46 2.61 -26.24 31.00
C TYR A 46 3.65 -25.54 31.90
N LEU A 47 3.24 -24.78 32.91
CA LEU A 47 4.18 -24.03 33.76
C LEU A 47 4.62 -24.74 35.05
N ASP A 48 4.34 -26.04 35.23
CA ASP A 48 4.77 -26.80 36.42
C ASP A 48 5.60 -28.04 36.06
N GLN A 49 6.79 -27.82 35.48
CA GLN A 49 7.91 -28.76 35.65
C GLN A 49 9.23 -27.99 35.73
N PRO A 50 9.96 -28.02 36.86
CA PRO A 50 11.32 -27.50 36.92
C PRO A 50 12.22 -28.45 36.12
N GLN A 51 12.53 -28.08 34.88
CA GLN A 51 13.60 -28.73 34.14
C GLN A 51 14.91 -28.38 34.84
N GLN A 52 15.45 -29.34 35.57
CA GLN A 52 16.86 -29.36 35.98
C GLN A 52 17.72 -29.47 34.70
N LEU A 53 18.00 -28.38 34.05
CA LEU A 53 19.10 -28.24 33.10
C LEU A 53 20.35 -27.97 33.89
N GLY A 54 21.02 -29.08 34.31
CA GLY A 54 22.39 -29.08 34.74
C GLY A 54 23.31 -28.78 33.57
N THR A 55 23.54 -27.53 33.27
CA THR A 55 24.74 -27.06 32.58
C THR A 55 25.29 -25.91 33.38
N HIS A 56 26.48 -26.09 33.95
CA HIS A 56 27.35 -25.03 34.42
C HIS A 56 27.57 -24.08 33.24
N MET A 57 26.72 -23.07 33.09
CA MET A 57 27.07 -21.88 32.34
C MET A 57 28.17 -21.20 33.17
N GLU A 58 29.43 -21.29 32.74
CA GLU A 58 30.48 -20.43 33.28
C GLU A 58 29.99 -19.01 33.23
N GLU A 59 29.80 -18.36 34.40
CA GLU A 59 29.41 -16.97 34.47
C GLU A 59 30.48 -16.15 33.76
N ILE A 60 30.11 -15.51 32.65
CA ILE A 60 31.00 -14.64 31.89
C ILE A 60 31.41 -13.50 32.81
N PRO A 61 32.72 -13.29 33.12
CA PRO A 61 33.13 -12.23 34.02
C PRO A 61 32.69 -10.85 33.55
N ARG A 62 32.12 -10.03 34.44
CA ARG A 62 31.65 -8.67 34.17
C ARG A 62 32.69 -7.59 34.44
N ALA A 63 33.73 -7.93 35.20
CA ALA A 63 34.81 -7.01 35.56
C ALA A 63 36.12 -7.73 35.66
N PRO A 64 37.25 -7.09 35.31
CA PRO A 64 38.58 -7.64 35.48
C PRO A 64 38.90 -7.83 36.98
N SER A 65 39.86 -8.72 37.26
CA SER A 65 40.48 -8.81 38.55
C SER A 65 41.29 -7.53 38.89
N PRO A 66 41.67 -7.28 40.15
CA PRO A 66 42.52 -6.13 40.48
C PRO A 66 43.87 -6.09 39.72
N ALA A 67 44.42 -7.25 39.38
CA ALA A 67 45.63 -7.34 38.54
C ALA A 67 45.29 -6.96 37.07
N GLY A 68 44.08 -7.26 36.60
CA GLY A 68 43.57 -6.84 35.30
C GLY A 68 43.38 -5.35 35.23
N HIS A 69 42.84 -4.69 36.28
CA HIS A 69 42.75 -3.23 36.35
C HIS A 69 44.10 -2.56 36.18
N LYS A 70 45.13 -3.06 36.89
CA LYS A 70 46.51 -2.56 36.75
C LYS A 70 47.00 -2.66 35.31
N HIS A 71 46.68 -3.76 34.63
CA HIS A 71 47.09 -3.98 33.25
C HIS A 71 46.37 -3.06 32.29
N LEU A 72 45.05 -2.84 32.49
CA LEU A 72 44.25 -1.89 31.69
C LEU A 72 44.80 -0.45 31.82
N VAL A 73 45.11 0.01 33.03
CA VAL A 73 45.74 1.32 33.22
C VAL A 73 47.06 1.44 32.49
N ARG A 74 47.90 0.38 32.54
CA ARG A 74 49.21 0.37 31.86
C ARG A 74 49.14 0.51 30.36
N ILE A 75 48.10 -0.05 29.71
CA ILE A 75 47.90 0.04 28.24
C ILE A 75 47.17 1.32 27.83
N GLY A 76 47.03 2.33 28.68
CA GLY A 76 46.46 3.63 28.35
C GLY A 76 44.94 3.65 28.20
N THR A 77 44.20 2.71 28.81
CA THR A 77 42.73 2.69 28.77
C THR A 77 42.15 3.99 29.34
N CYS A 78 41.21 4.68 28.64
CA CYS A 78 40.57 5.89 29.09
C CYS A 78 39.63 5.65 30.27
N ASP A 79 39.24 6.73 31.00
CA ASP A 79 38.42 6.60 32.19
C ASP A 79 37.00 6.09 31.89
N HIS A 80 36.40 6.48 30.77
CA HIS A 80 35.13 5.89 30.32
C HIS A 80 35.21 4.39 30.17
N CYS A 81 36.25 3.88 29.47
CA CYS A 81 36.44 2.46 29.30
C CYS A 81 36.79 1.73 30.60
N LEU A 82 37.61 2.31 31.47
CA LEU A 82 37.86 1.76 32.79
C LEU A 82 36.60 1.64 33.63
N GLY A 83 35.72 2.66 33.58
CA GLY A 83 34.45 2.66 34.31
C GLY A 83 33.47 1.60 33.81
N ARG A 84 33.28 1.48 32.48
CA ARG A 84 32.36 0.46 31.92
C ARG A 84 32.89 -0.98 32.08
N LEU A 85 34.21 -1.18 32.04
CA LEU A 85 34.87 -2.46 32.29
C LEU A 85 34.93 -2.79 33.76
N GLY A 86 34.92 -1.80 34.66
CA GLY A 86 35.05 -1.99 36.09
C GLY A 86 33.89 -2.70 36.80
N GLY A 87 32.76 -2.84 36.13
CA GLY A 87 31.62 -3.66 36.56
C GLY A 87 30.81 -3.14 37.75
N LYS A 88 31.24 -2.10 38.43
CA LYS A 88 30.49 -1.49 39.54
C LYS A 88 29.73 -0.27 39.05
N LYS A 89 28.41 -0.39 38.93
CA LYS A 89 27.51 0.76 38.72
C LYS A 89 27.12 1.31 40.07
N THR A 90 27.72 2.43 40.46
CA THR A 90 27.33 3.17 41.69
C THR A 90 26.21 4.14 41.32
N PHE A 91 25.15 4.16 42.11
CA PHE A 91 24.02 5.05 41.87
C PHE A 91 24.52 6.53 41.95
N ASN A 92 24.13 7.34 40.95
CA ASN A 92 24.53 8.76 40.79
C ASN A 92 26.01 9.02 40.42
N GLN A 93 26.76 8.05 39.95
CA GLN A 93 28.12 8.24 39.47
C GLN A 93 28.18 8.02 37.93
N SER A 94 28.89 8.93 37.23
CA SER A 94 29.11 8.72 35.79
C SER A 94 30.10 7.56 35.56
N ILE A 95 30.05 6.98 34.37
CA ILE A 95 30.98 5.92 33.96
C ILE A 95 32.41 6.44 34.02
N GLU A 96 32.65 7.67 33.60
CA GLU A 96 33.95 8.34 33.64
C GLU A 96 34.48 8.52 35.07
N GLN A 97 33.63 9.01 35.98
CA GLN A 97 33.99 9.15 37.39
C GLN A 97 34.39 7.82 38.03
N SER A 98 33.64 6.76 37.72
CA SER A 98 33.96 5.41 38.19
C SER A 98 35.31 4.91 37.67
N GLY A 99 35.62 5.22 36.40
CA GLY A 99 36.91 4.89 35.80
C GLY A 99 38.07 5.67 36.38
N ALA A 100 37.90 6.95 36.64
CA ALA A 100 38.88 7.80 37.29
C ALA A 100 39.22 7.30 38.71
N GLU A 101 38.23 6.82 39.48
CA GLU A 101 38.44 6.20 40.78
C GLU A 101 39.26 4.89 40.69
N ILE A 102 38.95 4.05 39.68
CA ILE A 102 39.73 2.83 39.42
C ILE A 102 41.17 3.21 39.11
N ARG A 103 41.40 4.18 38.22
CA ARG A 103 42.73 4.66 37.87
C ARG A 103 43.47 5.20 39.11
N ALA A 104 42.85 6.06 39.90
CA ALA A 104 43.43 6.61 41.13
C ALA A 104 43.87 5.49 42.10
N THR A 105 43.01 4.47 42.30
CA THR A 105 43.32 3.31 43.17
C THR A 105 44.51 2.48 42.63
N VAL A 106 44.64 2.38 41.32
CA VAL A 106 45.78 1.65 40.71
C VAL A 106 47.08 2.45 40.85
N ILE A 107 47.05 3.77 40.58
CA ILE A 107 48.20 4.67 40.67
C ILE A 107 48.71 4.80 42.13
N GLU A 108 47.81 4.84 43.11
CA GLU A 108 48.16 4.83 44.51
C GLU A 108 49.06 3.63 44.88
N ARG A 109 48.83 2.48 44.23
CA ARG A 109 49.60 1.25 44.45
C ARG A 109 50.84 1.16 43.58
N ASP A 110 50.87 1.84 42.43
CA ASP A 110 51.96 1.82 41.45
C ASP A 110 52.08 3.19 40.75
N ALA A 111 52.84 4.08 41.35
CA ALA A 111 53.01 5.45 40.87
C ALA A 111 53.65 5.57 39.47
N HIS A 112 54.36 4.52 39.00
CA HIS A 112 54.96 4.50 37.67
C HIS A 112 53.91 4.50 36.53
N LEU A 113 52.65 4.21 36.85
CA LEU A 113 51.56 4.19 35.88
C LEU A 113 50.86 5.54 35.72
N SER A 114 51.33 6.59 36.43
CA SER A 114 50.72 7.92 36.37
C SER A 114 50.76 8.58 34.97
N THR A 115 51.78 8.21 34.14
CA THR A 115 51.97 8.74 32.77
C THR A 115 51.49 7.80 31.69
N ALA A 116 50.93 6.64 32.05
CA ALA A 116 50.57 5.61 31.06
C ALA A 116 49.60 6.14 29.97
N ARG A 117 48.69 7.07 30.35
CA ARG A 117 47.77 7.69 29.38
C ARG A 117 48.42 8.72 28.46
N GLU A 118 49.53 9.33 28.91
CA GLU A 118 50.33 10.28 28.12
C GLU A 118 51.21 9.51 27.11
N GLU A 119 51.74 8.34 27.51
CA GLU A 119 52.56 7.45 26.69
C GLU A 119 51.71 6.73 25.62
N GLU A 120 50.46 6.37 25.97
CA GLU A 120 49.48 5.67 25.11
C GLU A 120 48.23 6.54 24.97
N PRO A 121 48.25 7.57 24.10
CA PRO A 121 47.18 8.56 24.02
C PRO A 121 45.86 8.01 23.42
N LEU A 122 45.93 6.92 22.61
CA LEU A 122 44.75 6.26 22.10
C LEU A 122 44.27 5.16 23.03
N CYS A 123 43.03 5.19 23.44
CA CYS A 123 42.40 4.14 24.21
C CYS A 123 42.23 2.89 23.34
N PRO A 124 42.79 1.71 23.74
CA PRO A 124 42.74 0.50 22.93
C PRO A 124 41.31 -0.07 22.77
N PHE A 125 40.32 0.39 23.52
CA PHE A 125 38.92 -0.07 23.47
C PHE A 125 38.00 0.84 22.66
N CYS A 126 38.24 2.16 22.66
CA CYS A 126 37.30 3.10 22.02
C CYS A 126 37.99 4.11 21.11
N GLU A 127 39.32 4.05 20.94
CA GLU A 127 40.09 4.99 20.12
C GLU A 127 39.74 6.46 20.43
N ASN A 128 39.48 6.75 21.71
CA ASN A 128 39.04 8.04 22.24
C ASN A 128 37.62 8.51 21.82
N LEU A 129 36.79 7.64 21.25
CA LEU A 129 35.46 7.98 20.75
C LEU A 129 34.55 8.62 21.84
N TYR A 130 34.79 8.34 23.12
CA TYR A 130 34.03 8.99 24.20
C TYR A 130 34.33 10.49 24.36
N GLU A 131 35.50 10.95 23.89
CA GLU A 131 35.86 12.39 23.91
C GLU A 131 35.00 13.16 22.91
N GLU A 132 34.47 12.50 21.85
CA GLU A 132 33.56 13.07 20.86
C GLU A 132 32.09 13.05 21.29
N ALA A 133 31.75 12.48 22.45
CA ALA A 133 30.36 12.29 22.85
C ALA A 133 29.60 13.62 23.06
N GLU A 134 30.27 14.68 23.51
CA GLU A 134 29.67 16.01 23.64
C GLU A 134 29.39 16.63 22.27
N LEU A 135 30.36 16.58 21.34
CA LEU A 135 30.20 17.04 19.96
C LEU A 135 29.06 16.31 19.26
N LEU A 136 28.99 15.00 19.40
CA LEU A 136 27.89 14.18 18.82
C LEU A 136 26.54 14.56 19.43
N SER A 137 26.51 14.87 20.74
CA SER A 137 25.31 15.38 21.40
C SER A 137 24.87 16.73 20.82
N ASP A 138 25.82 17.64 20.55
CA ASP A 138 25.53 18.94 19.93
C ASP A 138 24.96 18.78 18.52
N ILE A 139 25.58 17.94 17.70
CA ILE A 139 25.10 17.66 16.34
C ILE A 139 23.68 17.09 16.36
N ILE A 140 23.39 16.16 17.30
CA ILE A 140 22.03 15.60 17.44
C ILE A 140 21.05 16.70 17.85
N PHE A 141 21.42 17.51 18.83
CA PHE A 141 20.56 18.59 19.34
C PHE A 141 20.19 19.58 18.23
N ASP A 142 21.17 20.03 17.46
CA ASP A 142 20.96 20.94 16.34
C ASP A 142 20.13 20.32 15.22
N ALA A 143 20.35 19.02 14.94
CA ALA A 143 19.55 18.30 13.94
C ALA A 143 18.08 18.11 14.36
N LEU A 144 17.79 18.08 15.66
CA LEU A 144 16.45 17.94 16.21
C LEU A 144 15.66 19.26 16.30
N GLU A 145 16.33 20.41 16.24
CA GLU A 145 15.72 21.73 16.40
C GLU A 145 14.45 21.95 15.55
N PRO A 146 14.39 21.52 14.27
CA PRO A 146 13.20 21.72 13.45
C PRO A 146 12.00 20.86 13.83
N TYR A 147 12.13 19.89 14.74
CA TYR A 147 11.16 18.84 14.99
C TYR A 147 10.54 18.90 16.37
N GLU A 148 9.23 18.83 16.43
CA GLU A 148 8.49 18.57 17.66
C GLU A 148 8.55 17.08 18.00
N LEU A 149 9.09 16.73 19.17
CA LEU A 149 9.20 15.37 19.63
C LEU A 149 9.06 15.25 21.14
N SER A 150 8.57 14.11 21.59
CA SER A 150 8.52 13.73 23.02
C SER A 150 9.21 12.39 23.29
N ARG A 151 9.57 11.62 22.23
CA ARG A 151 10.19 10.29 22.34
C ARG A 151 11.32 10.17 21.31
N LEU A 152 12.56 10.09 21.81
CA LEU A 152 13.77 9.98 21.02
C LEU A 152 14.45 8.63 21.29
N GLN A 153 14.89 7.95 20.25
CA GLN A 153 15.80 6.80 20.34
C GLN A 153 17.16 7.19 19.80
N LEU A 154 18.21 6.76 20.48
CA LEU A 154 19.58 6.93 20.03
C LEU A 154 20.12 5.58 19.55
N GLY A 155 20.84 5.60 18.43
CA GLY A 155 21.58 4.46 17.91
C GLY A 155 22.97 4.87 17.48
N ALA A 156 23.90 3.92 17.40
CA ALA A 156 25.23 4.17 16.85
C ALA A 156 25.58 3.09 15.82
N ARG A 157 26.13 3.53 14.69
CA ARG A 157 26.72 2.67 13.66
C ARG A 157 28.23 2.67 13.89
N ILE A 158 28.74 1.56 14.45
CA ILE A 158 30.17 1.33 14.70
C ILE A 158 30.62 0.27 13.70
N PRO A 159 31.83 0.39 13.12
CA PRO A 159 32.39 -0.63 12.24
C PRO A 159 32.39 -2.02 12.89
N LYS A 160 32.11 -3.04 12.10
CA LYS A 160 31.97 -4.40 12.61
C LYS A 160 33.28 -4.94 13.16
N ASP A 161 34.39 -4.67 12.50
CA ASP A 161 35.75 -5.01 12.92
C ASP A 161 36.10 -4.37 14.25
N GLN A 162 35.81 -3.10 14.46
CA GLN A 162 36.02 -2.42 15.75
C GLN A 162 35.17 -3.04 16.88
N ILE A 163 33.94 -3.46 16.60
CA ILE A 163 33.10 -4.16 17.58
C ILE A 163 33.72 -5.52 17.95
N GLU A 164 34.17 -6.29 16.94
CA GLU A 164 34.76 -7.60 17.13
C GLU A 164 36.08 -7.50 17.93
N GLU A 165 36.98 -6.57 17.61
CA GLU A 165 38.21 -6.30 18.32
C GLU A 165 37.94 -5.86 19.77
N GLU A 166 37.01 -4.97 19.99
CA GLU A 166 36.62 -4.50 21.35
C GLU A 166 36.07 -5.69 22.19
N GLU A 167 35.25 -6.55 21.58
CA GLU A 167 34.71 -7.72 22.26
C GLU A 167 35.81 -8.73 22.62
N GLU A 168 36.77 -8.98 21.76
CA GLU A 168 37.92 -9.83 22.03
C GLU A 168 38.78 -9.25 23.16
N MET A 169 39.02 -7.94 23.13
CA MET A 169 39.75 -7.25 24.19
C MET A 169 39.05 -7.40 25.54
N ARG A 170 37.73 -7.17 25.60
CA ARG A 170 36.95 -7.35 26.85
C ARG A 170 37.07 -8.76 27.39
N LYS A 171 36.95 -9.77 26.54
CA LYS A 171 37.12 -11.19 26.91
C LYS A 171 38.54 -11.47 27.45
N ARG A 172 39.56 -10.97 26.76
CA ARG A 172 40.98 -11.13 27.12
C ARG A 172 41.29 -10.57 28.50
N PHE A 173 40.69 -9.45 28.89
CA PHE A 173 40.89 -8.82 30.18
C PHE A 173 39.90 -9.26 31.26
N GLY A 174 39.14 -10.32 31.04
CA GLY A 174 38.18 -10.86 32.00
C GLY A 174 36.97 -9.96 32.26
N ALA A 175 36.56 -9.20 31.24
CA ALA A 175 35.41 -8.28 31.30
C ALA A 175 34.39 -8.57 30.17
N GLY A 176 34.33 -9.78 29.64
CA GLY A 176 33.44 -10.14 28.53
C GLY A 176 31.96 -9.84 28.80
N GLY A 177 31.52 -9.88 30.06
CA GLY A 177 30.14 -9.52 30.47
C GLY A 177 29.94 -8.04 30.82
N SER A 178 30.92 -7.14 30.59
CA SER A 178 30.78 -5.70 30.79
C SER A 178 29.98 -5.04 29.65
N ASP A 179 29.62 -3.77 29.84
CA ASP A 179 28.90 -3.02 28.80
C ASP A 179 29.75 -2.88 27.52
N ALA A 180 29.15 -3.14 26.36
CA ALA A 180 29.82 -2.99 25.08
C ALA A 180 30.06 -1.51 24.73
N LEU A 181 31.04 -1.24 23.86
CA LEU A 181 31.37 0.12 23.39
C LEU A 181 30.12 0.88 22.91
N LYS A 182 29.30 0.26 22.09
CA LYS A 182 28.08 0.86 21.52
C LYS A 182 27.11 1.34 22.61
N SER A 183 26.80 0.49 23.57
CA SER A 183 25.85 0.84 24.64
C SER A 183 26.41 1.91 25.58
N GLY A 184 27.71 1.83 25.88
CA GLY A 184 28.39 2.85 26.68
C GLY A 184 28.39 4.23 26.02
N LEU A 185 28.76 4.29 24.73
CA LEU A 185 28.76 5.53 23.93
C LEU A 185 27.37 6.17 23.88
N VAL A 186 26.35 5.38 23.47
CA VAL A 186 24.95 5.87 23.42
C VAL A 186 24.49 6.38 24.80
N SER A 187 24.86 5.69 25.89
CA SER A 187 24.53 6.13 27.25
C SER A 187 25.21 7.44 27.62
N THR A 188 26.48 7.66 27.22
CA THR A 188 27.20 8.90 27.48
C THR A 188 26.59 10.07 26.71
N ILE A 189 26.31 9.90 25.42
CA ILE A 189 25.61 10.90 24.59
C ILE A 189 24.23 11.21 25.17
N ALA A 190 23.48 10.19 25.61
CA ALA A 190 22.19 10.35 26.25
C ALA A 190 22.26 11.24 27.52
N GLN A 191 23.32 11.12 28.31
CA GLN A 191 23.52 11.97 29.51
C GLN A 191 23.74 13.43 29.14
N HIS A 192 24.48 13.73 28.06
CA HIS A 192 24.66 15.09 27.56
C HIS A 192 23.34 15.66 27.02
N LEU A 193 22.62 14.90 26.21
CA LEU A 193 21.34 15.32 25.64
C LEU A 193 20.24 15.56 26.67
N ASN A 194 20.13 14.70 27.69
CA ASN A 194 19.10 14.85 28.73
C ASN A 194 19.22 16.17 29.53
N LYS A 195 20.41 16.80 29.56
CA LYS A 195 20.61 18.10 30.18
C LYS A 195 20.02 19.25 29.34
N ARG A 196 19.80 19.02 28.05
CA ARG A 196 19.41 20.06 27.08
C ARG A 196 17.99 19.87 26.56
N LEU A 197 17.51 18.64 26.44
CA LEU A 197 16.19 18.29 25.88
C LEU A 197 15.16 18.25 27.01
N GLU A 198 14.41 19.35 27.17
CA GLU A 198 13.31 19.40 28.14
C GLU A 198 12.07 18.67 27.57
N GLY A 199 11.44 17.83 28.40
CA GLY A 199 10.20 17.12 28.02
C GLY A 199 10.36 15.94 27.07
N VAL A 200 11.56 15.66 26.56
CA VAL A 200 11.84 14.53 25.65
C VAL A 200 12.29 13.32 26.45
N LYS A 201 11.64 12.16 26.19
CA LYS A 201 12.01 10.88 26.82
C LYS A 201 12.90 10.08 25.87
N LEU A 202 14.05 9.63 26.35
CA LEU A 202 14.85 8.63 25.65
C LEU A 202 14.21 7.25 25.82
N VAL A 203 13.96 6.55 24.71
CA VAL A 203 13.21 5.29 24.67
C VAL A 203 13.90 4.27 23.76
N ASN A 204 13.64 2.97 23.98
CA ASN A 204 14.13 1.90 23.12
C ASN A 204 13.04 1.37 22.18
N ASP A 205 11.76 1.70 22.44
CA ASP A 205 10.62 1.27 21.66
C ASP A 205 9.75 2.46 21.23
N LYS A 206 9.08 2.32 20.09
CA LYS A 206 8.13 3.32 19.55
C LYS A 206 8.63 4.76 19.60
N PRO A 207 9.86 5.06 19.12
CA PRO A 207 10.34 6.44 19.06
C PRO A 207 9.56 7.24 18.01
N GLN A 208 9.53 8.54 18.14
CA GLN A 208 9.10 9.46 17.09
C GLN A 208 10.24 9.78 16.14
N ILE A 209 11.47 9.85 16.67
CA ILE A 209 12.69 10.03 15.90
C ILE A 209 13.74 9.06 16.42
N LEU A 210 14.44 8.40 15.51
CA LEU A 210 15.68 7.67 15.80
C LEU A 210 16.86 8.51 15.26
N ALA A 211 17.75 8.93 16.15
CA ALA A 211 19.02 9.55 15.78
C ALA A 211 20.09 8.47 15.71
N LEU A 212 20.56 8.17 14.50
CA LEU A 212 21.59 7.19 14.23
C LEU A 212 22.92 7.90 13.98
N ILE A 213 23.85 7.67 14.90
CA ILE A 213 25.20 8.24 14.88
C ILE A 213 26.09 7.35 14.03
N ASP A 214 26.80 7.90 13.07
CA ASP A 214 27.87 7.22 12.35
C ASP A 214 29.21 7.67 12.94
N VAL A 215 29.90 6.76 13.64
CA VAL A 215 31.12 7.11 14.37
C VAL A 215 32.35 7.30 13.48
N LEU A 216 32.33 6.79 12.24
CA LEU A 216 33.43 6.99 11.29
C LEU A 216 33.45 8.39 10.72
N THR A 217 32.27 8.92 10.44
CA THR A 217 32.10 10.23 9.81
C THR A 217 31.74 11.35 10.79
N LEU A 218 31.48 11.00 12.05
CA LEU A 218 30.96 11.89 13.09
C LEU A 218 29.71 12.64 12.62
N THR A 219 28.80 11.92 11.97
CA THR A 219 27.54 12.48 11.46
C THR A 219 26.35 11.82 12.11
N VAL A 220 25.19 12.48 12.04
CA VAL A 220 23.92 11.99 12.56
C VAL A 220 22.88 11.93 11.45
N GLU A 221 22.26 10.77 11.31
CA GLU A 221 21.13 10.53 10.43
C GLU A 221 19.84 10.43 11.28
N LEU A 222 18.80 11.18 10.91
CA LEU A 222 17.51 11.13 11.59
C LEU A 222 16.53 10.28 10.80
N ASP A 223 16.00 9.20 11.40
CA ASP A 223 14.82 8.46 10.91
C ASP A 223 13.57 9.01 11.62
N ILE A 224 12.81 9.83 10.89
CA ILE A 224 11.64 10.53 11.42
C ILE A 224 10.39 9.70 11.10
N ARG A 225 9.78 9.14 12.14
CA ARG A 225 8.59 8.32 12.00
C ARG A 225 7.40 9.14 11.53
N ALA A 226 6.67 8.58 10.58
CA ALA A 226 5.46 9.19 10.07
C ALA A 226 4.40 9.39 11.17
N HIS A 227 3.56 10.40 10.99
CA HIS A 227 2.35 10.61 11.79
C HIS A 227 1.13 10.14 11.00
N TYR A 228 0.17 9.52 11.67
CA TYR A 228 -0.99 8.92 11.03
C TYR A 228 -2.27 9.53 11.55
N LEU A 229 -3.19 9.85 10.64
CA LEU A 229 -4.55 10.27 10.98
C LEU A 229 -5.54 9.33 10.31
N TYR A 230 -6.53 8.88 11.06
CA TYR A 230 -7.67 8.12 10.57
C TYR A 230 -8.88 9.03 10.41
N GLY A 231 -9.70 8.77 9.42
CA GLY A 231 -10.99 9.43 9.22
C GLY A 231 -11.87 8.67 8.23
N ARG A 232 -13.02 9.25 7.93
CA ARG A 232 -13.90 8.78 6.85
C ARG A 232 -14.14 9.94 5.89
N TYR A 233 -14.19 9.65 4.58
CA TYR A 233 -14.50 10.66 3.57
C TYR A 233 -15.75 10.30 2.78
N LEU A 234 -16.56 11.29 2.52
CA LEU A 234 -17.59 11.33 1.48
C LEU A 234 -16.96 11.89 0.21
N LYS A 235 -17.26 11.29 -0.93
CA LYS A 235 -16.90 11.83 -2.24
C LYS A 235 -18.19 12.26 -2.93
N LEU A 236 -18.44 13.55 -2.99
CA LEU A 236 -19.69 14.14 -3.45
C LEU A 236 -19.67 14.45 -4.94
N GLU A 237 -18.49 14.70 -5.50
CA GLU A 237 -18.25 15.02 -6.91
C GLU A 237 -17.75 13.79 -7.67
N ARG A 238 -18.30 13.57 -8.90
CA ARG A 238 -17.82 12.56 -9.84
C ARG A 238 -16.62 13.12 -10.62
N GLY A 239 -15.80 12.25 -11.21
CA GLY A 239 -14.64 12.67 -11.99
C GLY A 239 -13.36 12.89 -11.17
N ILE A 240 -13.39 12.72 -9.85
CA ILE A 240 -12.24 12.82 -8.97
C ILE A 240 -11.70 11.42 -8.66
N PRO A 241 -10.42 11.09 -8.97
CA PRO A 241 -9.81 9.84 -8.56
C PRO A 241 -9.53 9.84 -7.06
N GLN A 242 -9.49 8.64 -6.45
CA GLN A 242 -9.16 8.51 -5.03
C GLN A 242 -7.70 8.93 -4.75
N THR A 243 -6.76 8.50 -5.60
CA THR A 243 -5.34 8.79 -5.46
C THR A 243 -4.81 9.52 -6.68
N ARG A 244 -3.63 10.12 -6.58
CA ARG A 244 -2.93 10.78 -7.70
C ARG A 244 -2.68 9.82 -8.85
N TRP A 245 -2.95 10.26 -10.07
CA TRP A 245 -2.62 9.52 -11.28
C TRP A 245 -1.57 10.29 -12.07
N PRO A 246 -0.39 9.69 -12.32
CA PRO A 246 0.62 10.30 -13.15
C PRO A 246 0.10 10.55 -14.56
N CYS A 247 0.50 11.65 -15.17
CA CYS A 247 0.21 11.94 -16.56
C CYS A 247 0.78 10.82 -17.46
N ARG A 248 -0.07 10.23 -18.32
CA ARG A 248 0.35 9.14 -19.21
C ARG A 248 1.46 9.54 -20.19
N ALA A 249 1.47 10.79 -20.66
CA ALA A 249 2.45 11.26 -21.64
C ALA A 249 3.84 11.47 -21.03
N CYS A 250 3.95 12.07 -19.84
CA CYS A 250 5.24 12.40 -19.21
C CYS A 250 5.60 11.52 -18.01
N LYS A 251 4.76 10.55 -17.65
CA LYS A 251 4.96 9.63 -16.50
C LYS A 251 5.27 10.39 -15.19
N GLY A 252 4.60 11.53 -14.98
CA GLY A 252 4.75 12.36 -13.78
C GLY A 252 5.80 13.47 -13.84
N ARG A 253 6.59 13.58 -14.93
CA ARG A 253 7.68 14.58 -15.04
C ARG A 253 7.22 16.01 -15.32
N GLY A 254 5.98 16.18 -15.71
CA GLY A 254 5.45 17.46 -16.22
C GLY A 254 5.62 17.63 -17.72
N CYS A 255 4.56 18.02 -18.44
CA CYS A 255 4.58 18.35 -19.86
C CYS A 255 3.40 19.29 -20.18
N GLU A 256 3.37 19.87 -21.38
CA GLU A 256 2.28 20.75 -21.83
C GLU A 256 0.91 20.10 -21.71
N ARG A 257 0.78 18.79 -22.02
CA ARG A 257 -0.51 18.07 -21.94
C ARG A 257 -1.11 18.06 -20.53
N CYS A 258 -0.31 18.14 -19.50
CA CYS A 258 -0.76 18.17 -18.10
C CYS A 258 -0.51 19.50 -17.41
N ASP A 259 -0.34 20.58 -18.15
CA ASP A 259 -0.01 21.92 -17.63
C ASP A 259 1.20 21.88 -16.68
N TYR A 260 2.20 21.03 -17.01
CA TYR A 260 3.43 20.80 -16.24
C TYR A 260 3.22 20.24 -14.82
N THR A 261 2.00 19.86 -14.45
CA THR A 261 1.69 19.29 -13.13
C THR A 261 2.20 17.87 -12.94
N GLY A 262 2.49 17.16 -14.03
CA GLY A 262 2.80 15.73 -13.98
C GLY A 262 1.59 14.83 -13.70
N LEU A 263 0.38 15.39 -13.52
CA LEU A 263 -0.83 14.68 -13.12
C LEU A 263 -1.83 14.54 -14.27
N GLN A 264 -2.58 13.44 -14.30
CA GLN A 264 -3.66 13.23 -15.26
C GLN A 264 -4.93 13.99 -14.86
N TYR A 265 -5.17 14.15 -13.56
CA TYR A 265 -6.30 14.86 -12.96
C TYR A 265 -5.77 15.89 -11.99
N LYS A 266 -6.34 17.09 -12.00
CA LYS A 266 -5.91 18.24 -11.18
C LYS A 266 -6.21 18.05 -9.69
N LYS A 267 -7.23 17.25 -9.36
CA LYS A 267 -7.67 16.96 -8.00
C LYS A 267 -7.70 15.45 -7.77
N SER A 268 -7.42 15.02 -6.56
CA SER A 268 -7.72 13.67 -6.06
C SER A 268 -8.21 13.76 -4.62
N VAL A 269 -8.93 12.75 -4.14
CA VAL A 269 -9.31 12.68 -2.72
C VAL A 269 -8.08 12.76 -1.83
N GLN A 270 -7.01 12.08 -2.22
CA GLN A 270 -5.71 12.13 -1.55
C GLN A 270 -5.18 13.55 -1.42
N ASP A 271 -5.23 14.35 -2.50
CA ASP A 271 -4.70 15.73 -2.49
C ASP A 271 -5.58 16.68 -1.69
N LEU A 272 -6.90 16.53 -1.83
CA LEU A 272 -7.85 17.37 -1.10
C LEU A 272 -7.72 17.19 0.42
N ILE A 273 -7.41 15.97 0.89
CA ILE A 273 -7.17 15.69 2.31
C ILE A 273 -5.74 16.04 2.71
N GLY A 274 -4.76 15.62 1.91
CA GLY A 274 -3.36 15.63 2.32
C GLY A 274 -2.67 16.98 2.20
N ASN A 275 -2.95 17.76 1.14
CA ASN A 275 -2.24 19.02 0.93
C ASN A 275 -2.45 20.05 2.06
N PRO A 276 -3.67 20.26 2.58
CA PRO A 276 -3.86 21.11 3.75
C PRO A 276 -3.04 20.64 4.98
N LEU A 277 -2.93 19.33 5.17
CA LEU A 277 -2.18 18.76 6.28
C LEU A 277 -0.66 18.90 6.12
N LEU A 278 -0.13 19.00 4.87
CA LEU A 278 1.31 19.23 4.67
C LEU A 278 1.79 20.51 5.35
N GLU A 279 1.02 21.57 5.28
CA GLU A 279 1.34 22.85 5.91
C GLU A 279 1.28 22.75 7.44
N LEU A 280 0.24 22.11 8.00
CA LEU A 280 0.06 21.94 9.43
C LEU A 280 1.18 21.12 10.07
N PHE A 281 1.56 20.01 9.44
CA PHE A 281 2.61 19.14 9.93
C PHE A 281 4.03 19.59 9.54
N GLY A 282 4.17 20.58 8.66
CA GLY A 282 5.45 20.93 8.07
C GLY A 282 6.08 19.77 7.30
N SER A 283 5.26 18.87 6.78
CA SER A 283 5.66 17.68 6.03
C SER A 283 5.85 18.00 4.54
N LYS A 284 6.74 17.26 3.86
CA LYS A 284 6.94 17.41 2.41
C LYS A 284 6.05 16.48 1.59
N GLU A 285 5.63 15.39 2.17
CA GLU A 285 4.93 14.31 1.48
C GLU A 285 3.89 13.64 2.39
N HIS A 286 2.84 13.11 1.75
CA HIS A 286 1.84 12.27 2.42
C HIS A 286 1.52 11.03 1.60
N ALA A 287 1.05 9.96 2.27
CA ALA A 287 0.54 8.76 1.62
C ALA A 287 -0.90 8.48 2.08
N PHE A 288 -1.74 8.01 1.16
CA PHE A 288 -3.16 7.77 1.41
C PHE A 288 -3.48 6.28 1.36
N HIS A 289 -4.19 5.78 2.38
CA HIS A 289 -4.57 4.40 2.54
C HIS A 289 -6.09 4.31 2.74
N GLY A 290 -6.83 3.92 1.71
CA GLY A 290 -8.29 3.79 1.75
C GLY A 290 -8.76 2.34 1.95
N MET A 291 -9.90 2.14 2.63
CA MET A 291 -10.58 0.85 2.72
C MET A 291 -11.25 0.51 1.39
N GLY A 292 -10.47 -0.08 0.47
CA GLY A 292 -10.86 -0.30 -0.91
C GLY A 292 -10.82 0.99 -1.73
N ARG A 293 -11.32 0.90 -2.96
CA ARG A 293 -11.26 1.98 -3.95
C ARG A 293 -12.54 2.01 -4.77
N GLU A 294 -13.04 3.20 -5.03
CA GLU A 294 -14.10 3.46 -6.00
C GLU A 294 -13.52 3.87 -7.36
N ASP A 295 -14.32 3.69 -8.41
CA ASP A 295 -14.02 4.23 -9.73
C ASP A 295 -14.17 5.76 -9.73
N ILE A 296 -13.55 6.43 -10.70
CA ILE A 296 -13.50 7.90 -10.77
C ILE A 296 -14.89 8.52 -10.91
N ASP A 297 -15.80 7.85 -11.62
CA ASP A 297 -17.19 8.25 -11.88
C ASP A 297 -18.17 7.86 -10.77
N VAL A 298 -17.69 7.28 -9.67
CA VAL A 298 -18.51 6.80 -8.54
C VAL A 298 -18.40 7.77 -7.37
N ARG A 299 -19.53 8.16 -6.79
CA ARG A 299 -19.57 8.89 -5.51
C ARG A 299 -19.46 7.92 -4.34
N CYS A 300 -19.05 8.43 -3.19
CA CYS A 300 -19.01 7.66 -1.94
C CYS A 300 -19.81 8.43 -0.88
N MET A 301 -20.91 7.84 -0.48
CA MET A 301 -21.95 8.46 0.36
C MET A 301 -22.04 7.75 1.73
N GLY A 302 -23.16 7.92 2.42
CA GLY A 302 -23.48 7.28 3.70
C GLY A 302 -22.56 7.73 4.82
N ARG A 303 -21.97 6.79 5.55
CA ARG A 303 -21.00 7.08 6.61
C ARG A 303 -19.60 7.45 6.07
N GLY A 304 -19.42 7.49 4.76
CA GLY A 304 -18.12 7.73 4.13
C GLY A 304 -17.20 6.51 4.15
N ARG A 305 -16.12 6.60 3.39
CA ARG A 305 -15.10 5.55 3.30
C ARG A 305 -14.01 5.77 4.34
N PRO A 306 -13.67 4.74 5.15
CA PRO A 306 -12.53 4.78 6.05
C PRO A 306 -11.21 4.99 5.30
N PHE A 307 -10.35 5.83 5.85
CA PHE A 307 -9.00 6.04 5.35
C PHE A 307 -8.01 6.27 6.50
N VAL A 308 -6.74 6.06 6.22
CA VAL A 308 -5.62 6.55 7.02
C VAL A 308 -4.76 7.40 6.09
N ILE A 309 -4.38 8.59 6.54
CA ILE A 309 -3.39 9.40 5.87
C ILE A 309 -2.10 9.40 6.70
N GLU A 310 -0.98 9.19 6.03
CA GLU A 310 0.35 9.12 6.58
C GLU A 310 1.09 10.39 6.21
N MET A 311 1.49 11.18 7.20
CA MET A 311 2.30 12.39 7.03
C MET A 311 3.77 11.99 7.23
N LYS A 312 4.57 12.08 6.17
CA LYS A 312 5.97 11.69 6.20
C LYS A 312 6.85 12.81 6.74
N GLU A 313 7.81 12.44 7.57
CA GLU A 313 8.77 13.36 8.16
C GLU A 313 8.14 14.64 8.74
N PRO A 314 7.11 14.52 9.60
CA PRO A 314 6.44 15.68 10.14
C PRO A 314 7.37 16.45 11.07
N LYS A 315 7.37 17.79 10.95
CA LYS A 315 8.07 18.69 11.86
C LYS A 315 7.24 18.98 13.11
N ILE A 316 5.95 19.12 12.94
CA ILE A 316 4.95 19.38 13.99
C ILE A 316 4.12 18.13 14.16
N ARG A 317 3.78 17.75 15.38
CA ARG A 317 2.98 16.56 15.69
C ARG A 317 1.74 16.87 16.53
N SER A 318 1.76 17.96 17.31
CA SER A 318 0.62 18.42 18.06
C SER A 318 -0.23 19.35 17.20
N ILE A 319 -1.30 18.80 16.60
CA ILE A 319 -2.28 19.58 15.84
C ILE A 319 -3.66 19.44 16.49
N ASP A 320 -4.49 20.45 16.32
CA ASP A 320 -5.92 20.34 16.61
C ASP A 320 -6.60 19.62 15.44
N VAL A 321 -7.00 18.36 15.67
CA VAL A 321 -7.61 17.52 14.65
C VAL A 321 -8.98 18.03 14.20
N ASP A 322 -9.73 18.71 15.06
CA ASP A 322 -11.03 19.28 14.71
C ASP A 322 -10.87 20.54 13.84
N GLU A 323 -9.87 21.37 14.11
CA GLU A 323 -9.52 22.50 13.23
C GLU A 323 -8.97 21.99 11.88
N ALA A 324 -8.10 21.00 11.91
CA ALA A 324 -7.59 20.35 10.68
C ALA A 324 -8.74 19.81 9.82
N MET A 325 -9.72 19.14 10.42
CA MET A 325 -10.90 18.63 9.71
C MET A 325 -11.72 19.76 9.08
N LYS A 326 -11.97 20.84 9.80
CA LYS A 326 -12.68 22.02 9.27
C LYS A 326 -11.93 22.67 8.11
N MET A 327 -10.61 22.78 8.22
CA MET A 327 -9.76 23.35 7.18
C MET A 327 -9.80 22.49 5.90
N ILE A 328 -9.70 21.16 6.03
CA ILE A 328 -9.79 20.24 4.90
C ILE A 328 -11.15 20.36 4.21
N ASN A 329 -12.25 20.33 4.98
CA ASN A 329 -13.60 20.43 4.44
C ASN A 329 -13.84 21.79 3.73
N SER A 330 -13.31 22.86 4.28
CA SER A 330 -13.37 24.20 3.65
C SER A 330 -12.56 24.24 2.35
N ALA A 331 -11.35 23.69 2.33
CA ALA A 331 -10.49 23.67 1.15
C ALA A 331 -11.02 22.74 0.03
N ALA A 332 -11.79 21.72 0.40
CA ALA A 332 -12.40 20.78 -0.54
C ALA A 332 -13.57 21.35 -1.33
N ASP A 333 -14.14 22.47 -0.90
CA ASP A 333 -15.21 23.23 -1.58
C ASP A 333 -16.35 22.33 -2.08
N GLY A 334 -16.85 21.44 -1.20
CA GLY A 334 -17.96 20.53 -1.51
C GLY A 334 -17.61 19.33 -2.42
N SER A 335 -16.37 19.20 -2.89
CA SER A 335 -15.96 18.04 -3.69
C SER A 335 -15.89 16.75 -2.85
N ILE A 336 -15.41 16.88 -1.62
CA ILE A 336 -15.40 15.83 -0.59
C ILE A 336 -15.79 16.43 0.77
N GLU A 337 -16.13 15.57 1.70
CA GLU A 337 -16.32 15.91 3.11
C GLU A 337 -15.66 14.83 3.96
N ILE A 338 -14.88 15.23 4.96
CA ILE A 338 -14.32 14.29 5.92
C ILE A 338 -14.98 14.41 7.29
N THR A 339 -15.08 13.28 7.97
CA THR A 339 -15.66 13.16 9.31
C THR A 339 -14.82 12.26 10.19
N GLY A 340 -14.89 12.46 11.51
CA GLY A 340 -14.25 11.59 12.49
C GLY A 340 -12.73 11.52 12.36
N LEU A 341 -12.09 12.64 11.98
CA LEU A 341 -10.64 12.72 11.94
C LEU A 341 -10.07 12.55 13.35
N ARG A 342 -9.03 11.72 13.50
CA ARG A 342 -8.37 11.47 14.78
C ARG A 342 -6.96 10.93 14.57
N ASP A 343 -6.15 11.02 15.62
CA ASP A 343 -4.84 10.35 15.63
C ASP A 343 -4.95 8.84 15.44
N SER A 344 -3.96 8.29 14.78
CA SER A 344 -3.90 6.89 14.41
C SER A 344 -2.46 6.35 14.44
N ASN A 345 -2.27 5.15 13.92
CA ASN A 345 -0.98 4.48 13.88
C ASN A 345 -0.88 3.52 12.67
N ARG A 346 0.31 2.97 12.48
CA ARG A 346 0.61 2.05 11.36
C ARG A 346 -0.25 0.79 11.35
N SER A 347 -0.62 0.24 12.50
CA SER A 347 -1.45 -0.97 12.55
C SER A 347 -2.85 -0.72 11.97
N GLU A 348 -3.37 0.50 12.10
CA GLU A 348 -4.64 0.88 11.50
C GLU A 348 -4.57 0.98 9.97
N VAL A 349 -3.39 1.29 9.40
CA VAL A 349 -3.16 1.19 7.94
C VAL A 349 -3.36 -0.26 7.47
N VAL A 350 -2.83 -1.24 8.22
CA VAL A 350 -3.02 -2.67 7.91
C VAL A 350 -4.50 -3.03 8.03
N ARG A 351 -5.16 -2.61 9.10
CA ARG A 351 -6.60 -2.83 9.31
C ARG A 351 -7.44 -2.31 8.15
N VAL A 352 -7.21 -1.07 7.72
CA VAL A 352 -7.95 -0.44 6.61
C VAL A 352 -7.73 -1.16 5.28
N LYS A 353 -6.53 -1.72 5.04
CA LYS A 353 -6.21 -2.44 3.81
C LYS A 353 -6.76 -3.87 3.79
N ASP A 354 -6.70 -4.57 4.91
CA ASP A 354 -6.92 -6.03 4.97
C ASP A 354 -8.32 -6.42 5.44
N THR A 355 -9.06 -5.52 6.12
CA THR A 355 -10.41 -5.83 6.59
C THR A 355 -11.39 -5.92 5.43
N PRO A 356 -12.02 -7.07 5.22
CA PRO A 356 -13.04 -7.23 4.20
C PRO A 356 -14.36 -6.60 4.67
N ALA A 357 -14.65 -5.40 4.21
CA ALA A 357 -15.90 -4.71 4.54
C ALA A 357 -16.97 -4.96 3.47
N GLU A 358 -18.18 -5.30 3.90
CA GLU A 358 -19.37 -5.29 3.05
C GLU A 358 -19.67 -3.87 2.60
N LYS A 359 -20.30 -3.74 1.44
CA LYS A 359 -20.63 -2.44 0.87
C LYS A 359 -22.05 -2.41 0.34
N SER A 360 -22.71 -1.30 0.58
CA SER A 360 -23.99 -0.97 -0.04
C SER A 360 -23.78 -0.01 -1.21
N TYR A 361 -24.52 -0.22 -2.26
CA TYR A 361 -24.46 0.59 -3.47
C TYR A 361 -25.87 0.99 -3.90
N THR A 362 -26.03 2.21 -4.43
CA THR A 362 -27.22 2.62 -5.18
C THR A 362 -26.84 2.63 -6.65
N ILE A 363 -27.65 2.01 -7.47
CA ILE A 363 -27.37 1.77 -8.89
C ILE A 363 -28.56 2.21 -9.70
N ARG A 364 -28.31 2.95 -10.79
CA ARG A 364 -29.31 3.26 -11.81
C ARG A 364 -28.84 2.73 -13.16
N PHE A 365 -29.71 2.01 -13.83
CA PHE A 365 -29.45 1.44 -15.14
C PHE A 365 -30.66 1.59 -16.05
N ARG A 366 -30.40 1.61 -17.36
CA ARG A 366 -31.41 1.69 -18.41
C ARG A 366 -31.66 0.32 -19.00
N LEU A 367 -32.93 0.02 -19.27
CA LEU A 367 -33.34 -1.20 -19.95
C LEU A 367 -33.40 -0.98 -21.46
N GLN A 368 -32.82 -1.93 -22.19
CA GLN A 368 -32.92 -1.99 -23.65
C GLN A 368 -33.26 -3.42 -24.08
N PRO A 369 -33.92 -3.60 -25.24
CA PRO A 369 -34.12 -4.94 -25.79
C PRO A 369 -32.79 -5.70 -25.94
N LEU A 370 -32.80 -7.00 -25.63
CA LEU A 370 -31.67 -7.91 -25.73
C LEU A 370 -31.97 -8.91 -26.83
N SER A 371 -31.02 -9.20 -27.71
CA SER A 371 -31.21 -10.23 -28.71
C SER A 371 -31.06 -11.65 -28.10
N GLU A 372 -31.70 -12.67 -28.74
CA GLU A 372 -31.55 -14.06 -28.33
C GLU A 372 -30.10 -14.52 -28.38
N ALA A 373 -29.29 -14.02 -29.30
CA ALA A 373 -27.87 -14.34 -29.42
C ALA A 373 -27.08 -13.76 -28.24
N GLU A 374 -27.32 -12.49 -27.83
CA GLU A 374 -26.68 -11.87 -26.65
C GLU A 374 -27.10 -12.59 -25.36
N LEU A 375 -28.39 -12.99 -25.24
CA LEU A 375 -28.85 -13.76 -24.09
C LEU A 375 -28.14 -15.11 -24.00
N ALA A 376 -27.95 -15.79 -25.13
CA ALA A 376 -27.20 -17.04 -25.16
C ALA A 376 -25.76 -16.87 -24.68
N VAL A 377 -25.09 -15.77 -25.03
CA VAL A 377 -23.74 -15.43 -24.51
C VAL A 377 -23.76 -15.19 -23.00
N LEU A 378 -24.71 -14.38 -22.50
CA LEU A 378 -24.83 -14.07 -21.09
C LEU A 378 -25.14 -15.29 -20.19
N THR A 379 -25.78 -16.32 -20.75
CA THR A 379 -26.20 -17.54 -20.05
C THR A 379 -25.31 -18.73 -20.32
N ALA A 380 -24.35 -18.63 -21.27
CA ALA A 380 -23.42 -19.70 -21.59
C ALA A 380 -22.60 -20.09 -20.35
N PRO A 381 -22.41 -21.39 -20.06
CA PRO A 381 -21.60 -21.81 -18.92
C PRO A 381 -20.20 -21.22 -18.98
N VAL A 382 -19.73 -20.65 -17.87
CA VAL A 382 -18.35 -20.16 -17.78
C VAL A 382 -17.41 -21.36 -17.81
N ASP A 383 -16.50 -21.41 -18.77
CA ASP A 383 -15.46 -22.44 -18.82
C ASP A 383 -14.49 -22.26 -17.64
N LEU A 384 -14.50 -23.21 -16.72
CA LEU A 384 -13.70 -23.22 -15.50
C LEU A 384 -12.40 -24.02 -15.65
N THR A 385 -12.14 -24.65 -16.81
CA THR A 385 -11.08 -25.66 -16.96
C THR A 385 -9.66 -25.11 -16.87
N HIS A 386 -9.46 -23.80 -17.02
CA HIS A 386 -8.13 -23.16 -17.05
C HIS A 386 -8.00 -21.94 -16.13
N ILE A 387 -8.97 -21.70 -15.25
CA ILE A 387 -9.04 -20.47 -14.44
C ILE A 387 -9.11 -20.85 -12.98
N ASP A 388 -8.20 -20.30 -12.18
CA ASP A 388 -8.21 -20.48 -10.72
C ASP A 388 -9.47 -19.86 -10.11
N VAL A 389 -10.17 -20.64 -9.28
CA VAL A 389 -11.31 -20.17 -8.52
C VAL A 389 -10.83 -19.70 -7.15
N GLN A 390 -10.97 -18.41 -6.88
CA GLN A 390 -10.65 -17.84 -5.58
C GLN A 390 -11.86 -17.95 -4.64
N GLU A 391 -11.81 -18.89 -3.70
CA GLU A 391 -12.75 -18.99 -2.59
C GLU A 391 -12.26 -18.16 -1.39
N ARG A 392 -13.21 -17.63 -0.59
CA ARG A 392 -12.90 -16.84 0.59
C ARG A 392 -12.26 -17.73 1.67
N GLY A 393 -11.17 -17.26 2.30
CA GLY A 393 -10.72 -17.79 3.59
C GLY A 393 -9.52 -18.70 3.62
N GLY A 394 -8.83 -18.92 2.52
CA GLY A 394 -7.51 -19.53 2.57
C GLY A 394 -6.44 -18.45 2.64
N LYS A 395 -5.81 -18.20 3.81
CA LYS A 395 -4.43 -17.70 3.81
C LYS A 395 -3.65 -18.75 3.02
N GLY A 396 -3.50 -18.54 1.72
CA GLY A 396 -2.69 -19.39 0.87
C GLY A 396 -1.30 -19.42 1.51
N LYS A 397 -0.90 -20.57 2.06
CA LYS A 397 0.50 -20.84 2.33
C LYS A 397 1.25 -20.40 1.08
N LYS A 398 2.06 -19.36 1.18
CA LYS A 398 3.04 -19.00 0.18
C LYS A 398 3.91 -20.24 0.00
N GLN A 399 3.56 -21.10 -0.95
CA GLN A 399 4.53 -22.04 -1.46
C GLN A 399 5.64 -21.16 -2.02
N SER A 400 6.81 -21.28 -1.46
CA SER A 400 8.03 -20.68 -1.97
C SER A 400 8.21 -21.17 -3.40
N SER A 401 7.65 -20.45 -4.35
CA SER A 401 7.94 -20.71 -5.76
C SER A 401 9.40 -20.32 -5.96
N LYS A 402 10.28 -21.33 -6.07
CA LYS A 402 11.61 -21.17 -6.62
C LYS A 402 11.51 -20.23 -7.81
N ARG A 403 12.20 -19.10 -7.76
CA ARG A 403 12.34 -18.11 -8.84
C ARG A 403 12.68 -18.87 -10.13
N LYS A 404 11.67 -19.15 -10.97
CA LYS A 404 11.89 -19.56 -12.35
C LYS A 404 12.56 -18.39 -13.07
N ARG A 405 13.71 -18.64 -13.66
CA ARG A 405 14.47 -17.67 -14.45
C ARG A 405 13.57 -17.09 -15.55
N ARG A 406 13.73 -15.80 -15.79
CA ARG A 406 13.02 -14.93 -16.75
C ARG A 406 13.33 -15.37 -18.21
N GLY A 407 12.88 -16.53 -18.62
CA GLY A 407 13.15 -17.09 -19.95
C GLY A 407 12.03 -18.00 -20.50
N ASP A 408 11.20 -18.56 -19.62
CA ASP A 408 10.23 -19.61 -20.02
C ASP A 408 8.76 -19.18 -19.86
N ARG A 409 8.43 -17.90 -19.96
CA ARG A 409 7.05 -17.50 -20.17
C ARG A 409 6.77 -17.50 -21.67
N LYS A 410 6.48 -18.68 -22.22
CA LYS A 410 5.63 -18.74 -23.41
C LYS A 410 4.30 -18.10 -22.98
N ASN A 411 3.96 -16.99 -23.62
CA ASN A 411 2.62 -16.44 -23.61
C ASN A 411 1.70 -17.48 -24.24
N ASP A 412 1.14 -18.35 -23.41
CA ASP A 412 -0.08 -19.04 -23.78
C ASP A 412 -1.17 -17.95 -23.74
N HIS A 413 -1.32 -17.28 -24.88
CA HIS A 413 -2.47 -16.43 -25.13
C HIS A 413 -3.69 -17.35 -25.03
N VAL A 414 -4.35 -17.33 -23.86
CA VAL A 414 -5.71 -17.82 -23.74
C VAL A 414 -6.49 -17.07 -24.82
N LYS A 415 -6.98 -17.81 -25.83
CA LYS A 415 -7.83 -17.20 -26.85
C LYS A 415 -8.90 -16.41 -26.11
N PRO A 416 -9.08 -15.12 -26.39
CA PRO A 416 -10.20 -14.39 -25.83
C PRO A 416 -11.46 -15.22 -26.13
N LEU A 417 -12.35 -15.33 -25.12
CA LEU A 417 -13.73 -15.73 -25.39
C LEU A 417 -14.20 -14.88 -26.58
N PRO A 418 -14.98 -15.45 -27.54
CA PRO A 418 -15.44 -14.67 -28.64
C PRO A 418 -16.01 -13.36 -28.04
N THR A 419 -15.34 -12.30 -28.37
CA THR A 419 -15.83 -10.94 -28.14
C THR A 419 -17.26 -10.94 -28.62
N VAL A 420 -18.17 -10.30 -27.87
CA VAL A 420 -19.50 -9.98 -28.40
C VAL A 420 -19.31 -9.75 -29.89
N ILE A 421 -19.86 -10.62 -30.69
CA ILE A 421 -19.89 -10.37 -32.11
C ILE A 421 -20.70 -9.09 -32.19
N ASP A 422 -20.02 -7.94 -32.43
CA ASP A 422 -20.72 -6.79 -32.93
C ASP A 422 -21.50 -7.35 -34.13
N VAL A 423 -22.78 -7.58 -33.93
CA VAL A 423 -23.68 -7.94 -35.03
C VAL A 423 -23.74 -6.65 -35.82
N VAL A 424 -22.78 -6.50 -36.73
CA VAL A 424 -22.80 -5.42 -37.69
C VAL A 424 -24.07 -5.72 -38.49
N GLU A 425 -25.14 -4.99 -38.21
CA GLU A 425 -26.33 -5.02 -39.01
C GLU A 425 -25.87 -4.85 -40.46
N GLY A 426 -26.05 -5.88 -41.27
CA GLY A 426 -25.73 -5.76 -42.69
C GLY A 426 -26.54 -4.58 -43.24
N PRO A 427 -25.97 -3.74 -44.13
CA PRO A 427 -26.67 -2.58 -44.64
C PRO A 427 -28.02 -3.02 -45.20
N ASP A 428 -29.07 -2.30 -44.84
CA ASP A 428 -30.43 -2.59 -45.31
C ASP A 428 -30.53 -2.57 -46.84
N GLU A 429 -31.55 -3.20 -47.37
CA GLU A 429 -31.73 -3.31 -48.83
C GLU A 429 -31.78 -1.93 -49.52
N ALA A 430 -32.36 -0.92 -48.85
CA ALA A 430 -32.44 0.44 -49.37
C ALA A 430 -31.04 1.09 -49.45
N THR A 431 -30.21 0.90 -48.43
CA THR A 431 -28.82 1.36 -48.39
C THR A 431 -27.99 0.65 -49.47
N LEU A 432 -28.09 -0.67 -49.61
CA LEU A 432 -27.38 -1.42 -50.65
C LEU A 432 -27.81 -0.97 -52.04
N LYS A 433 -29.09 -0.70 -52.29
CA LYS A 433 -29.58 -0.18 -53.57
C LYS A 433 -29.09 1.26 -53.84
N ALA A 434 -28.86 2.07 -52.83
CA ALA A 434 -28.30 3.41 -52.95
C ALA A 434 -26.77 3.42 -53.24
N MET A 435 -26.02 2.43 -52.78
CA MET A 435 -24.57 2.34 -52.95
C MET A 435 -24.18 2.20 -54.45
N LYS A 436 -23.01 2.76 -54.80
CA LYS A 436 -22.40 2.56 -56.13
C LYS A 436 -21.82 1.15 -56.24
N LYS A 437 -21.69 0.66 -57.49
CA LYS A 437 -21.14 -0.68 -57.72
C LYS A 437 -19.76 -0.85 -57.10
N ALA A 438 -18.90 0.15 -57.15
CA ALA A 438 -17.56 0.11 -56.56
C ALA A 438 -17.59 -0.06 -55.02
N GLU A 439 -18.54 0.55 -54.35
CA GLU A 439 -18.75 0.44 -52.90
C GLU A 439 -19.26 -0.96 -52.51
N LEU A 440 -20.15 -1.54 -53.33
CA LEU A 440 -20.62 -2.92 -53.13
C LEU A 440 -19.52 -3.96 -53.41
N VAL A 441 -18.60 -3.70 -54.33
CA VAL A 441 -17.43 -4.55 -54.57
C VAL A 441 -16.51 -4.51 -53.34
N ALA A 442 -16.20 -3.31 -52.82
CA ALA A 442 -15.38 -3.16 -51.63
C ALA A 442 -16.02 -3.85 -50.40
N LEU A 443 -17.31 -3.68 -50.19
CA LEU A 443 -18.06 -4.34 -49.13
C LEU A 443 -18.05 -5.88 -49.26
N ALA A 444 -18.19 -6.39 -50.49
CA ALA A 444 -18.10 -7.83 -50.74
C ALA A 444 -16.70 -8.37 -50.44
N GLU A 445 -15.62 -7.61 -50.77
CA GLU A 445 -14.24 -7.96 -50.43
C GLU A 445 -14.02 -8.00 -48.93
N GLU A 446 -14.51 -6.97 -48.18
CA GLU A 446 -14.45 -6.91 -46.73
C GLU A 446 -15.17 -8.10 -46.08
N MET A 447 -16.34 -8.48 -46.62
CA MET A 447 -17.09 -9.66 -46.19
C MET A 447 -16.50 -10.99 -46.70
N LYS A 448 -15.37 -10.96 -47.39
CA LYS A 448 -14.71 -12.14 -48.01
C LYS A 448 -15.62 -12.89 -48.98
N LEU A 449 -16.49 -12.18 -49.67
CA LEU A 449 -17.36 -12.68 -50.72
C LEU A 449 -16.73 -12.44 -52.09
N GLU A 450 -17.18 -13.18 -53.08
CA GLU A 450 -16.73 -12.99 -54.47
C GLU A 450 -17.16 -11.59 -54.98
N PRO A 451 -16.21 -10.69 -55.33
CA PRO A 451 -16.52 -9.30 -55.63
C PRO A 451 -16.96 -9.07 -57.08
N THR A 452 -17.23 -10.14 -57.84
CA THR A 452 -17.58 -10.09 -59.27
C THR A 452 -19.09 -10.19 -59.46
N GLY A 453 -19.61 -9.51 -60.49
CA GLY A 453 -21.02 -9.55 -60.86
C GLY A 453 -21.63 -8.18 -61.18
N THR A 454 -22.91 -8.21 -61.54
CA THR A 454 -23.71 -6.98 -61.70
C THR A 454 -24.15 -6.44 -60.34
N LYS A 455 -24.55 -5.17 -60.28
CA LYS A 455 -25.00 -4.56 -59.03
C LYS A 455 -26.10 -5.37 -58.30
N PRO A 456 -27.15 -5.88 -58.96
CA PRO A 456 -28.14 -6.74 -58.31
C PRO A 456 -27.55 -8.04 -57.74
N VAL A 457 -26.63 -8.69 -58.47
CA VAL A 457 -25.97 -9.94 -58.02
C VAL A 457 -25.10 -9.71 -56.79
N LEU A 458 -24.39 -8.56 -56.71
CA LEU A 458 -23.61 -8.19 -55.54
C LEU A 458 -24.53 -7.94 -54.34
N ILE A 459 -25.62 -7.23 -54.54
CA ILE A 459 -26.62 -6.96 -53.48
C ILE A 459 -27.19 -8.28 -52.94
N GLU A 460 -27.65 -9.18 -53.84
CA GLU A 460 -28.19 -10.48 -53.47
C GLU A 460 -27.16 -11.33 -52.69
N ARG A 461 -25.90 -11.32 -53.13
CA ARG A 461 -24.81 -12.06 -52.48
C ARG A 461 -24.48 -11.48 -51.10
N ILE A 462 -24.42 -10.16 -50.95
CA ILE A 462 -24.20 -9.48 -49.69
C ILE A 462 -25.37 -9.73 -48.73
N GLN A 463 -26.61 -9.64 -49.21
CA GLN A 463 -27.80 -9.94 -48.42
C GLN A 463 -27.88 -11.40 -47.98
N ALA A 464 -27.52 -12.35 -48.86
CA ALA A 464 -27.51 -13.79 -48.54
C ALA A 464 -26.43 -14.14 -47.52
N ALA A 465 -25.34 -13.39 -47.47
CA ALA A 465 -24.23 -13.58 -46.54
C ALA A 465 -24.37 -12.73 -45.27
N ALA A 466 -25.25 -11.72 -45.27
CA ALA A 466 -25.54 -10.96 -44.06
C ALA A 466 -26.16 -11.90 -43.02
N PRO A 467 -25.70 -11.81 -41.75
CA PRO A 467 -26.33 -12.57 -40.67
C PRO A 467 -27.82 -12.21 -40.63
N PRO A 468 -28.70 -13.17 -40.27
CA PRO A 468 -30.13 -12.85 -40.10
C PRO A 468 -30.29 -11.73 -39.10
N ALA A 469 -31.28 -10.85 -39.37
CA ALA A 469 -31.58 -9.74 -38.45
C ALA A 469 -31.73 -10.28 -37.02
N PRO A 470 -31.15 -9.60 -36.01
CA PRO A 470 -31.22 -10.08 -34.64
C PRO A 470 -32.70 -10.12 -34.19
N VAL A 471 -33.11 -11.23 -33.61
CA VAL A 471 -34.41 -11.36 -32.95
C VAL A 471 -34.27 -10.81 -31.56
N TYR A 472 -34.95 -9.70 -31.29
CA TYR A 472 -34.98 -9.05 -29.97
C TYR A 472 -36.08 -9.64 -29.12
N ILE A 473 -35.78 -9.77 -27.82
CA ILE A 473 -36.71 -10.23 -26.80
C ILE A 473 -37.49 -9.02 -26.31
N ASP A 474 -38.80 -9.16 -26.19
CA ASP A 474 -39.65 -8.12 -25.61
C ASP A 474 -39.25 -7.86 -24.16
N LEU A 475 -39.25 -6.56 -23.78
CA LEU A 475 -38.95 -6.19 -22.42
C LEU A 475 -40.07 -6.68 -21.48
N PRO A 476 -39.72 -7.34 -20.34
CA PRO A 476 -40.72 -7.82 -19.39
C PRO A 476 -41.48 -6.67 -18.71
N GLU A 477 -42.63 -7.01 -18.13
CA GLU A 477 -43.43 -6.07 -17.34
C GLU A 477 -42.70 -5.63 -16.06
N ASP A 478 -43.06 -4.47 -15.53
CA ASP A 478 -42.36 -3.82 -14.41
C ASP A 478 -42.36 -4.68 -13.14
N ASP A 479 -43.45 -5.38 -12.84
CA ASP A 479 -43.55 -6.30 -11.69
C ASP A 479 -42.58 -7.46 -11.79
N VAL A 480 -42.36 -8.02 -12.99
CA VAL A 480 -41.38 -9.07 -13.23
C VAL A 480 -39.95 -8.57 -13.01
N ILE A 481 -39.66 -7.35 -13.45
CA ILE A 481 -38.34 -6.71 -13.26
C ILE A 481 -38.08 -6.51 -11.78
N LEU A 482 -39.03 -5.91 -11.04
CA LEU A 482 -38.91 -5.65 -9.61
C LEU A 482 -38.75 -6.94 -8.79
N ASP A 483 -39.51 -7.98 -9.10
CA ASP A 483 -39.43 -9.31 -8.47
C ASP A 483 -38.06 -9.98 -8.77
N THR A 484 -37.56 -9.85 -9.97
CA THR A 484 -36.23 -10.38 -10.37
C THR A 484 -35.12 -9.70 -9.60
N ILE A 485 -35.17 -8.38 -9.41
CA ILE A 485 -34.19 -7.65 -8.58
C ILE A 485 -34.26 -8.11 -7.12
N ALA A 486 -35.46 -8.28 -6.58
CA ALA A 486 -35.63 -8.77 -5.20
C ALA A 486 -35.05 -10.18 -5.01
N LYS A 487 -35.20 -11.07 -5.98
CA LYS A 487 -34.66 -12.45 -5.98
C LYS A 487 -33.12 -12.49 -6.06
N LEU A 488 -32.43 -11.41 -6.41
CA LEU A 488 -30.98 -11.35 -6.38
C LEU A 488 -30.43 -11.40 -4.93
N SER A 489 -31.25 -11.11 -3.93
CA SER A 489 -30.88 -11.23 -2.50
C SER A 489 -30.50 -12.66 -2.16
N GLY A 490 -29.34 -12.87 -1.51
CA GLY A 490 -28.79 -14.17 -1.15
C GLY A 490 -28.09 -14.92 -2.29
N VAL A 491 -28.04 -14.36 -3.49
CA VAL A 491 -27.44 -15.01 -4.66
C VAL A 491 -25.91 -14.99 -4.59
N LYS A 492 -25.31 -16.12 -4.94
CA LYS A 492 -23.86 -16.23 -5.12
C LYS A 492 -23.49 -16.00 -6.58
N LEU A 493 -22.66 -15.00 -6.81
CA LEU A 493 -22.15 -14.63 -8.14
C LEU A 493 -20.84 -15.35 -8.41
N ALA A 494 -20.63 -15.82 -9.63
CA ALA A 494 -19.34 -16.21 -10.17
C ALA A 494 -18.86 -15.09 -11.10
N GLN A 495 -17.83 -14.35 -10.70
CA GLN A 495 -17.32 -13.20 -11.44
C GLN A 495 -15.90 -13.48 -11.91
N ARG A 496 -15.71 -13.65 -13.20
CA ARG A 496 -14.39 -13.66 -13.84
C ARG A 496 -13.84 -12.23 -13.83
N THR A 497 -12.53 -12.07 -13.82
CA THR A 497 -11.90 -10.75 -13.90
C THR A 497 -12.52 -9.96 -15.05
N PRO A 498 -13.12 -8.78 -14.82
CA PRO A 498 -13.79 -8.00 -15.86
C PRO A 498 -12.86 -7.61 -17.00
N GLU A 499 -13.40 -7.55 -18.21
CA GLU A 499 -12.62 -7.21 -19.41
C GLU A 499 -11.93 -5.85 -19.26
N ARG A 500 -12.62 -4.83 -18.72
CA ARG A 500 -12.07 -3.49 -18.51
C ARG A 500 -10.83 -3.43 -17.60
N VAL A 501 -10.56 -4.48 -16.82
CA VAL A 501 -9.39 -4.55 -15.91
C VAL A 501 -8.51 -5.78 -16.19
N ALA A 502 -8.81 -6.58 -17.20
CA ALA A 502 -8.08 -7.80 -17.55
C ALA A 502 -6.60 -7.53 -17.87
N HIS A 503 -6.31 -6.38 -18.49
CA HIS A 503 -4.95 -5.95 -18.82
C HIS A 503 -4.03 -5.73 -17.59
N ARG A 504 -4.58 -5.57 -16.39
CA ARG A 504 -3.84 -5.24 -15.16
C ARG A 504 -4.07 -6.19 -13.99
N ARG A 505 -4.91 -7.21 -14.13
CA ARG A 505 -5.23 -8.17 -13.08
C ARG A 505 -5.16 -9.59 -13.61
N ALA A 506 -4.77 -10.52 -12.72
CA ALA A 506 -4.84 -11.95 -13.04
C ALA A 506 -6.28 -12.35 -13.37
N ASP A 507 -6.44 -13.19 -14.40
CA ASP A 507 -7.73 -13.73 -14.80
C ASP A 507 -8.13 -14.84 -13.83
N LEU A 508 -9.08 -14.52 -12.95
CA LEU A 508 -9.54 -15.37 -11.86
C LEU A 508 -11.06 -15.32 -11.79
N ILE A 509 -11.69 -16.41 -11.38
CA ILE A 509 -13.10 -16.41 -11.00
C ILE A 509 -13.19 -16.18 -9.50
N ARG A 510 -13.95 -15.17 -9.12
CA ARG A 510 -14.23 -14.82 -7.74
C ARG A 510 -15.68 -15.10 -7.42
N ARG A 511 -15.93 -15.91 -6.39
CA ARG A 511 -17.28 -16.09 -5.87
C ARG A 511 -17.59 -14.96 -4.89
N ARG A 512 -18.73 -14.31 -5.10
CA ARG A 512 -19.18 -13.18 -4.26
C ARG A 512 -20.66 -13.35 -3.95
N THR A 513 -21.06 -12.87 -2.78
CA THR A 513 -22.44 -12.97 -2.32
C THR A 513 -23.12 -11.60 -2.39
N VAL A 514 -24.30 -11.56 -2.96
CA VAL A 514 -25.25 -10.47 -2.77
C VAL A 514 -26.03 -10.76 -1.51
N PHE A 515 -25.91 -9.92 -0.51
CA PHE A 515 -26.60 -10.14 0.77
C PHE A 515 -28.05 -9.66 0.69
N GLU A 516 -28.26 -8.50 0.09
CA GLU A 516 -29.57 -7.85 0.09
C GLU A 516 -29.70 -6.93 -1.13
N THR A 517 -30.90 -6.89 -1.66
CA THR A 517 -31.38 -5.84 -2.58
C THR A 517 -32.60 -5.16 -1.98
N SER A 518 -32.71 -3.85 -2.16
CA SER A 518 -33.82 -3.08 -1.60
C SER A 518 -34.16 -1.87 -2.45
N LYS A 519 -35.37 -1.32 -2.20
CA LYS A 519 -35.86 -0.09 -2.82
C LYS A 519 -35.84 -0.09 -4.36
N PRO A 520 -36.23 -1.17 -5.04
CA PRO A 520 -36.30 -1.13 -6.49
C PRO A 520 -37.43 -0.21 -6.92
N SER A 521 -37.14 0.65 -7.91
CA SER A 521 -38.10 1.53 -8.56
C SER A 521 -37.84 1.60 -10.05
N ILE A 522 -38.90 1.80 -10.83
CA ILE A 522 -38.83 1.97 -12.29
C ILE A 522 -39.44 3.32 -12.64
N GLU A 523 -38.74 4.06 -13.46
CA GLU A 523 -39.17 5.33 -14.01
C GLU A 523 -39.22 5.23 -15.53
N THR A 524 -40.37 5.55 -16.14
CA THR A 524 -40.51 5.63 -17.59
C THR A 524 -40.20 7.05 -18.03
N MET A 525 -39.18 7.19 -18.86
CA MET A 525 -38.76 8.47 -19.42
C MET A 525 -39.68 8.96 -20.52
N GLU A 526 -39.58 10.23 -20.91
CA GLU A 526 -40.42 10.85 -21.97
C GLU A 526 -40.26 10.15 -23.32
N ASP A 527 -39.12 9.55 -23.60
CA ASP A 527 -38.82 8.80 -24.83
C ASP A 527 -39.31 7.33 -24.78
N GLY A 528 -39.99 6.93 -23.70
CA GLY A 528 -40.50 5.60 -23.49
C GLY A 528 -39.44 4.61 -22.95
N THR A 529 -38.20 5.04 -22.75
CA THR A 529 -37.18 4.19 -22.11
C THR A 529 -37.49 4.03 -20.63
N ARG A 530 -37.18 2.82 -20.09
CA ARG A 530 -37.35 2.52 -18.67
C ARG A 530 -36.00 2.55 -17.96
N GLU A 531 -35.91 3.31 -16.89
CA GLU A 531 -34.75 3.35 -16.01
C GLU A 531 -35.11 2.76 -14.66
N VAL A 532 -34.19 1.97 -14.12
CA VAL A 532 -34.37 1.23 -12.88
C VAL A 532 -33.34 1.70 -11.87
N GLU A 533 -33.77 1.99 -10.65
CA GLU A 533 -32.92 2.30 -9.52
C GLU A 533 -33.15 1.32 -8.38
N PHE A 534 -32.09 0.83 -7.74
CA PHE A 534 -32.17 -0.05 -6.59
C PHE A 534 -30.91 0.04 -5.74
N THR A 535 -31.00 -0.49 -4.51
CA THR A 535 -29.87 -0.60 -3.59
C THR A 535 -29.41 -2.06 -3.49
N LEU A 536 -28.09 -2.26 -3.51
CA LEU A 536 -27.44 -3.57 -3.43
C LEU A 536 -26.43 -3.58 -2.28
N ARG A 537 -26.54 -4.53 -1.34
CA ARG A 537 -25.51 -4.82 -0.35
C ARG A 537 -24.79 -6.13 -0.72
N CYS A 538 -23.48 -6.08 -0.82
CA CYS A 538 -22.72 -7.23 -1.28
C CYS A 538 -21.35 -7.36 -0.60
N GLU A 539 -20.74 -8.49 -0.81
CA GLU A 539 -19.43 -8.87 -0.30
C GLU A 539 -18.33 -7.96 -0.86
N SER A 540 -17.26 -7.75 -0.06
CA SER A 540 -16.08 -7.00 -0.49
C SER A 540 -15.47 -7.58 -1.76
N GLY A 541 -15.11 -6.70 -2.70
CA GLY A 541 -14.48 -7.07 -3.97
C GLY A 541 -15.45 -7.60 -5.03
N THR A 542 -16.76 -7.40 -4.86
CA THR A 542 -17.78 -7.61 -5.90
C THR A 542 -17.63 -6.55 -7.00
N TYR A 543 -17.66 -6.98 -8.25
CA TYR A 543 -17.72 -6.11 -9.41
C TYR A 543 -19.18 -5.76 -9.69
N VAL A 544 -19.62 -4.62 -9.17
CA VAL A 544 -21.05 -4.27 -9.10
C VAL A 544 -21.63 -3.91 -10.46
N LYS A 545 -20.90 -3.17 -11.30
CA LYS A 545 -21.34 -2.85 -12.67
C LYS A 545 -21.57 -4.15 -13.47
N GLU A 546 -20.65 -5.09 -13.35
CA GLU A 546 -20.69 -6.39 -13.99
C GLU A 546 -21.84 -7.29 -13.45
N THR A 547 -22.23 -7.12 -12.18
CA THR A 547 -23.43 -7.77 -11.64
C THR A 547 -24.69 -7.33 -12.38
N VAL A 548 -24.72 -6.09 -12.87
CA VAL A 548 -25.86 -5.56 -13.64
C VAL A 548 -25.79 -6.03 -15.09
N HIS A 549 -24.74 -5.66 -15.85
CA HIS A 549 -24.70 -5.89 -17.29
C HIS A 549 -24.13 -7.26 -17.73
N GLY A 550 -23.50 -8.02 -16.82
CA GLY A 550 -23.04 -9.39 -17.09
C GLY A 550 -21.67 -9.50 -17.75
N ASP A 551 -21.08 -8.42 -18.27
CA ASP A 551 -19.75 -8.39 -18.90
C ASP A 551 -19.55 -9.53 -19.94
N GLY A 552 -20.49 -9.65 -20.90
CA GLY A 552 -20.45 -10.70 -21.92
C GLY A 552 -20.45 -12.13 -21.36
N GLY A 553 -21.15 -12.37 -20.24
CA GLY A 553 -21.23 -13.70 -19.58
C GLY A 553 -20.10 -13.97 -18.58
N ARG A 554 -19.17 -13.01 -18.37
CA ARG A 554 -18.08 -13.15 -17.37
C ARG A 554 -18.58 -13.06 -15.91
N THR A 555 -19.78 -12.52 -15.69
CA THR A 555 -20.46 -12.51 -14.40
C THR A 555 -21.77 -13.29 -14.50
N GLN A 556 -21.93 -14.31 -13.67
CA GLN A 556 -23.12 -15.17 -13.66
C GLN A 556 -23.59 -15.49 -12.23
N PRO A 557 -24.92 -15.40 -11.99
CA PRO A 557 -25.89 -14.72 -12.85
C PRO A 557 -25.68 -13.20 -12.85
N SER A 558 -26.22 -12.50 -13.85
CA SER A 558 -26.29 -11.04 -13.91
C SER A 558 -27.74 -10.58 -14.05
N LEU A 559 -28.03 -9.31 -13.73
CA LEU A 559 -29.39 -8.77 -13.91
C LEU A 559 -29.81 -8.83 -15.38
N SER A 560 -28.93 -8.51 -16.32
CA SER A 560 -29.23 -8.64 -17.75
C SER A 560 -29.65 -10.05 -18.14
N SER A 561 -28.98 -11.09 -17.62
CA SER A 561 -29.34 -12.49 -17.90
C SER A 561 -30.65 -12.90 -17.23
N LEU A 562 -30.95 -12.42 -16.04
CA LEU A 562 -32.14 -12.76 -15.26
C LEU A 562 -33.40 -12.04 -15.77
N ILE A 563 -33.28 -10.74 -16.07
CA ILE A 563 -34.37 -9.91 -16.61
C ILE A 563 -34.60 -10.22 -18.09
N LYS A 564 -33.60 -10.77 -18.79
CA LYS A 564 -33.56 -10.96 -20.24
C LYS A 564 -33.66 -9.64 -21.02
N ALA A 565 -33.00 -8.62 -20.50
CA ALA A 565 -32.89 -7.29 -21.08
C ALA A 565 -31.45 -6.81 -20.96
N LYS A 566 -31.00 -5.98 -21.89
CA LYS A 566 -29.73 -5.29 -21.76
C LYS A 566 -29.85 -4.22 -20.69
N CYS A 567 -29.01 -4.29 -19.67
CA CYS A 567 -29.01 -3.38 -18.52
C CYS A 567 -27.77 -2.49 -18.59
N ASP A 568 -27.93 -1.27 -19.12
CA ASP A 568 -26.83 -0.31 -19.24
C ASP A 568 -26.74 0.56 -17.98
N VAL A 569 -25.64 0.41 -17.23
CA VAL A 569 -25.43 1.18 -16.00
C VAL A 569 -25.19 2.65 -16.30
N LEU A 570 -26.10 3.51 -15.85
CA LEU A 570 -26.02 4.96 -16.02
C LEU A 570 -25.10 5.57 -14.96
N TRP A 571 -25.31 5.19 -13.70
CA TRP A 571 -24.44 5.57 -12.60
C TRP A 571 -24.52 4.58 -11.44
N LEU A 572 -23.49 4.65 -10.62
CA LEU A 572 -23.30 3.85 -9.43
C LEU A 572 -22.73 4.74 -8.32
N ASP A 573 -23.28 4.63 -7.13
CA ASP A 573 -22.77 5.29 -5.93
C ASP A 573 -22.53 4.25 -4.82
N VAL A 574 -21.42 4.39 -4.09
CA VAL A 574 -21.23 3.67 -2.84
C VAL A 574 -22.13 4.29 -1.79
N GLY A 575 -23.15 3.58 -1.35
CA GLY A 575 -24.10 4.05 -0.36
C GLY A 575 -23.56 3.97 1.06
N ASP A 576 -22.84 2.89 1.39
CA ASP A 576 -22.14 2.74 2.68
C ASP A 576 -21.03 1.69 2.63
N ILE A 577 -20.10 1.77 3.57
CA ILE A 577 -19.06 0.77 3.82
C ILE A 577 -19.22 0.31 5.26
N HIS A 578 -19.64 -0.96 5.41
CA HIS A 578 -19.96 -1.58 6.68
C HIS A 578 -18.65 -2.08 7.33
N ALA A 579 -17.90 -1.13 7.88
CA ALA A 579 -16.71 -1.36 8.68
C ALA A 579 -16.87 -0.59 9.99
N ASP A 580 -16.57 -1.24 11.08
CA ASP A 580 -16.54 -0.65 12.43
C ASP A 580 -15.21 0.09 12.67
#